data_b7b1b70727869d6f684945e5cf13d0cf
#
_entry.id   b7b1b70727869d6f684945e5cf13d0cf
#
_cell.length_a   1.000
_cell.length_b   1.000
_cell.length_c   1.000
_cell.angle_alpha   90.00
_cell.angle_beta   90.00
_cell.angle_gamma   90.00
#
_symmetry.space_group_name_H-M   'P 1'
#
loop_
_entity.id
_entity.type
_entity.pdbx_description
1 polymer ?
#
loop_
_entity_poly.entity_id
_entity_poly.type
_entity_poly.pdbx_seq_one_letter_code
_entity_poly.pdbx_strand_id
1 'polypeptide(L)'
;LTAGIYAGRARLKTLIIEKALVGGLATYTNEIENYPGFADGDTGLGLMEHFKKHAEKFGAKFKLTDVKKVDFTGETKIVETFRNIYEAKAVIVASGGRPRTTGATNEEKFLFDKGISFCATCDAAANTDKTVMVIGSGDAAIEEGMFLSKFAKKIIVSVIHDEGKMDCNEIARDQALNNPTMEFKWNTIVDSFEGEDHLEKVVLKNLKTGELDPVEVETCFEFIGYEPNTEIFQNVLTLNKQGYVQTDENMETGIIGVFAAGDVRDKYLKQVSTAVGDGAIAAVRAEKHISETEVFRNQIMQSEKIGLIYVYSAIDAPSRELLPTMQEIEEEYEGEIKLNVID
;
A
#
# COMPACT_ATOMS: atom_id res chain seq x y z
N LEU A 1 6.88 0.26 -8.06
CA LEU A 1 8.08 0.81 -8.69
C LEU A 1 9.35 0.26 -8.05
N THR A 2 9.52 0.35 -6.72
CA THR A 2 10.71 -0.15 -6.02
C THR A 2 10.92 -1.65 -6.21
N ALA A 3 9.85 -2.44 -6.16
CA ALA A 3 9.93 -3.85 -6.49
C ALA A 3 10.49 -4.09 -7.90
N GLY A 4 10.10 -3.26 -8.89
CA GLY A 4 10.64 -3.33 -10.24
C GLY A 4 12.13 -2.98 -10.32
N ILE A 5 12.61 -2.04 -9.51
CA ILE A 5 14.04 -1.70 -9.40
C ILE A 5 14.85 -2.91 -8.88
N TYR A 6 14.41 -3.50 -7.77
CA TYR A 6 15.10 -4.63 -7.14
C TYR A 6 15.07 -5.89 -8.00
N ALA A 7 13.90 -6.24 -8.55
CA ALA A 7 13.75 -7.38 -9.44
C ALA A 7 14.58 -7.21 -10.74
N GLY A 8 14.60 -6.00 -11.32
CA GLY A 8 15.43 -5.68 -12.47
C GLY A 8 16.93 -5.79 -12.17
N ARG A 9 17.38 -5.31 -10.99
CA ARG A 9 18.77 -5.48 -10.53
C ARG A 9 19.15 -6.94 -10.35
N ALA A 10 18.22 -7.77 -9.90
CA ALA A 10 18.38 -9.23 -9.84
C ALA A 10 18.27 -9.92 -11.22
N ARG A 11 18.18 -9.14 -12.31
CA ARG A 11 18.07 -9.61 -13.71
C ARG A 11 16.80 -10.43 -13.99
N LEU A 12 15.77 -10.28 -13.18
CA LEU A 12 14.48 -10.90 -13.45
C LEU A 12 13.76 -10.17 -14.60
N LYS A 13 13.08 -10.92 -15.45
CA LYS A 13 12.19 -10.35 -16.47
C LYS A 13 10.95 -9.78 -15.77
N THR A 14 10.95 -8.49 -15.56
CA THR A 14 9.94 -7.80 -14.75
C THR A 14 8.98 -7.01 -15.63
N LEU A 15 7.67 -7.22 -15.43
CA LEU A 15 6.59 -6.43 -16.00
C LEU A 15 5.81 -5.73 -14.88
N ILE A 16 5.67 -4.43 -14.98
CA ILE A 16 4.80 -3.62 -14.12
C ILE A 16 3.54 -3.29 -14.91
N ILE A 17 2.39 -3.70 -14.37
CA ILE A 17 1.07 -3.42 -14.94
C ILE A 17 0.46 -2.29 -14.12
N GLU A 18 0.05 -1.22 -14.80
CA GLU A 18 -0.59 -0.06 -14.19
C GLU A 18 -1.88 0.27 -14.94
N LYS A 19 -2.93 0.59 -14.19
CA LYS A 19 -4.24 0.89 -14.76
C LYS A 19 -4.30 2.29 -15.40
N ALA A 20 -3.70 3.29 -14.74
CA ALA A 20 -3.82 4.69 -15.12
C ALA A 20 -2.47 5.40 -15.14
N LEU A 21 -2.09 6.04 -14.05
CA LEU A 21 -0.85 6.82 -13.94
C LEU A 21 0.18 6.06 -13.10
N VAL A 22 1.37 5.87 -13.65
CA VAL A 22 2.46 5.18 -12.95
C VAL A 22 2.88 5.98 -11.73
N GLY A 23 2.73 5.36 -10.55
CA GLY A 23 2.98 6.02 -9.27
C GLY A 23 1.73 6.10 -8.38
N GLY A 24 0.55 5.96 -8.98
CA GLY A 24 -0.72 5.90 -8.26
C GLY A 24 -1.01 7.15 -7.45
N LEU A 25 -1.57 6.97 -6.27
CA LEU A 25 -2.03 8.08 -5.42
C LEU A 25 -0.92 9.10 -5.08
N ALA A 26 0.33 8.68 -4.97
CA ALA A 26 1.44 9.57 -4.68
C ALA A 26 1.64 10.66 -5.75
N THR A 27 1.23 10.43 -7.00
CA THR A 27 1.38 11.40 -8.09
C THR A 27 0.46 12.63 -7.96
N TYR A 28 -0.54 12.54 -7.10
CA TYR A 28 -1.49 13.63 -6.86
C TYR A 28 -1.09 14.57 -5.73
N THR A 29 0.04 14.29 -5.06
CA THR A 29 0.58 15.15 -4.01
C THR A 29 1.45 16.25 -4.63
N ASN A 30 1.19 17.51 -4.29
CA ASN A 30 1.93 18.66 -4.81
C ASN A 30 3.38 18.64 -4.40
N GLU A 31 3.65 18.33 -3.14
CA GLU A 31 4.99 18.36 -2.58
C GLU A 31 5.20 17.21 -1.60
N ILE A 32 6.23 16.41 -1.83
CA ILE A 32 6.64 15.32 -0.95
C ILE A 32 7.94 15.74 -0.25
N GLU A 33 7.80 16.21 0.99
CA GLU A 33 8.92 16.65 1.82
C GLU A 33 9.46 15.55 2.76
N ASN A 34 8.69 14.49 2.95
CA ASN A 34 8.98 13.42 3.92
C ASN A 34 9.61 12.17 3.30
N TYR A 35 10.12 12.27 2.07
CA TYR A 35 10.86 11.19 1.44
C TYR A 35 12.38 11.42 1.58
N PRO A 36 13.14 10.55 2.30
CA PRO A 36 14.57 10.75 2.53
C PRO A 36 15.36 10.80 1.23
N GLY A 37 16.28 11.78 1.13
CA GLY A 37 17.14 11.98 -0.03
C GLY A 37 16.70 13.12 -0.96
N PHE A 38 15.54 13.74 -0.70
CA PHE A 38 15.03 14.90 -1.42
C PHE A 38 14.81 16.04 -0.42
N ALA A 39 15.91 16.67 0.01
CA ALA A 39 15.90 17.69 1.06
C ALA A 39 15.10 18.96 0.69
N ASP A 40 15.06 19.28 -0.60
CA ASP A 40 14.32 20.43 -1.14
C ASP A 40 12.87 20.06 -1.55
N GLY A 41 12.43 18.82 -1.21
CA GLY A 41 11.16 18.28 -1.67
C GLY A 41 11.17 17.89 -3.15
N ASP A 42 10.09 17.28 -3.59
CA ASP A 42 9.75 17.04 -5.00
C ASP A 42 8.23 16.95 -5.12
N THR A 43 7.69 17.19 -6.29
CA THR A 43 6.29 16.87 -6.53
C THR A 43 6.07 15.36 -6.52
N GLY A 44 4.89 14.91 -6.12
CA GLY A 44 4.57 13.49 -6.17
C GLY A 44 4.77 12.90 -7.56
N LEU A 45 4.37 13.64 -8.60
CA LEU A 45 4.60 13.26 -9.99
C LEU A 45 6.09 13.17 -10.31
N GLY A 46 6.89 14.17 -9.94
CA GLY A 46 8.34 14.21 -10.17
C GLY A 46 9.05 13.03 -9.52
N LEU A 47 8.79 12.79 -8.24
CA LEU A 47 9.34 11.66 -7.51
C LEU A 47 8.97 10.31 -8.15
N MET A 48 7.72 10.13 -8.56
CA MET A 48 7.28 8.88 -9.22
C MET A 48 7.89 8.71 -10.62
N GLU A 49 8.14 9.78 -11.34
CA GLU A 49 8.89 9.72 -12.60
C GLU A 49 10.35 9.30 -12.38
N HIS A 50 11.00 9.79 -11.33
CA HIS A 50 12.34 9.33 -10.95
C HIS A 50 12.35 7.83 -10.64
N PHE A 51 11.38 7.33 -9.87
CA PHE A 51 11.25 5.90 -9.58
C PHE A 51 11.00 5.07 -10.83
N LYS A 52 10.14 5.54 -11.74
CA LYS A 52 9.85 4.88 -13.01
C LYS A 52 11.11 4.77 -13.86
N LYS A 53 11.81 5.90 -14.10
CA LYS A 53 13.08 5.92 -14.85
C LYS A 53 14.13 4.99 -14.23
N HIS A 54 14.16 4.91 -12.89
CA HIS A 54 15.07 4.01 -12.18
C HIS A 54 14.72 2.54 -12.42
N ALA A 55 13.44 2.17 -12.40
CA ALA A 55 13.00 0.81 -12.73
C ALA A 55 13.29 0.44 -14.20
N GLU A 56 13.01 1.35 -15.13
CA GLU A 56 13.31 1.20 -16.57
C GLU A 56 14.81 1.00 -16.83
N LYS A 57 15.68 1.74 -16.12
CA LYS A 57 17.14 1.59 -16.20
C LYS A 57 17.60 0.16 -15.92
N PHE A 58 16.91 -0.56 -15.03
CA PHE A 58 17.21 -1.96 -14.72
C PHE A 58 16.36 -2.96 -15.53
N GLY A 59 15.67 -2.51 -16.57
CA GLY A 59 14.98 -3.36 -17.53
C GLY A 59 13.55 -3.73 -17.17
N ALA A 60 12.96 -3.14 -16.15
CA ALA A 60 11.53 -3.30 -15.89
C ALA A 60 10.72 -2.71 -17.03
N LYS A 61 9.74 -3.47 -17.52
CA LYS A 61 8.82 -3.03 -18.58
C LYS A 61 7.50 -2.58 -17.96
N PHE A 62 6.87 -1.61 -18.59
CA PHE A 62 5.58 -1.08 -18.17
C PHE A 62 4.49 -1.41 -19.18
N LYS A 63 3.32 -1.74 -18.66
CA LYS A 63 2.11 -1.94 -19.46
C LYS A 63 0.95 -1.19 -18.83
N LEU A 64 0.46 -0.19 -19.56
CA LEU A 64 -0.73 0.55 -19.15
C LEU A 64 -1.97 -0.25 -19.55
N THR A 65 -2.59 -0.91 -18.59
CA THR A 65 -3.82 -1.71 -18.75
C THR A 65 -4.37 -2.12 -17.41
N ASP A 66 -5.66 -2.41 -17.36
CA ASP A 66 -6.36 -2.85 -16.15
C ASP A 66 -6.32 -4.39 -16.05
N VAL A 67 -6.03 -4.90 -14.85
CA VAL A 67 -6.11 -6.32 -14.53
C VAL A 67 -7.57 -6.67 -14.24
N LYS A 68 -8.09 -7.69 -14.92
CA LYS A 68 -9.49 -8.12 -14.80
C LYS A 68 -9.67 -9.33 -13.91
N LYS A 69 -8.70 -10.22 -13.93
CA LYS A 69 -8.77 -11.47 -13.18
C LYS A 69 -7.35 -11.96 -12.87
N VAL A 70 -7.24 -12.71 -11.79
CA VAL A 70 -6.02 -13.43 -11.43
C VAL A 70 -6.34 -14.87 -11.09
N ASP A 71 -5.39 -15.78 -11.33
CA ASP A 71 -5.39 -17.14 -10.81
C ASP A 71 -4.00 -17.43 -10.25
N PHE A 72 -3.96 -17.69 -8.95
CA PHE A 72 -2.73 -17.94 -8.19
C PHE A 72 -2.65 -19.37 -7.66
N THR A 73 -3.56 -20.25 -8.06
CA THR A 73 -3.66 -21.63 -7.54
C THR A 73 -2.50 -22.53 -8.02
N GLY A 74 -2.01 -22.31 -9.25
CA GLY A 74 -0.94 -23.09 -9.85
C GLY A 74 0.46 -22.60 -9.47
N GLU A 75 1.47 -23.38 -9.86
CA GLU A 75 2.88 -22.97 -9.78
C GLU A 75 3.13 -21.71 -10.62
N THR A 76 2.61 -21.70 -11.85
CA THR A 76 2.59 -20.51 -12.71
C THR A 76 1.39 -19.63 -12.32
N LYS A 77 1.68 -18.37 -12.01
CA LYS A 77 0.66 -17.38 -11.67
C LYS A 77 0.11 -16.72 -12.92
N ILE A 78 -1.20 -16.61 -13.00
CA ILE A 78 -1.90 -16.04 -14.16
C ILE A 78 -2.45 -14.68 -13.82
N VAL A 79 -2.17 -13.69 -14.67
CA VAL A 79 -2.72 -12.34 -14.57
C VAL A 79 -3.39 -12.00 -15.92
N GLU A 80 -4.70 -11.83 -15.90
CA GLU A 80 -5.52 -11.57 -17.07
C GLU A 80 -5.89 -10.08 -17.15
N THR A 81 -5.66 -9.49 -18.29
CA THR A 81 -6.08 -8.14 -18.65
C THR A 81 -7.13 -8.20 -19.77
N PHE A 82 -7.67 -7.08 -20.16
CA PHE A 82 -8.68 -7.05 -21.24
C PHE A 82 -8.20 -7.69 -22.56
N ARG A 83 -6.89 -7.63 -22.85
CA ARG A 83 -6.34 -8.10 -24.16
C ARG A 83 -5.34 -9.22 -24.06
N ASN A 84 -4.75 -9.45 -22.90
CA ASN A 84 -3.62 -10.37 -22.75
C ASN A 84 -3.73 -11.16 -21.46
N ILE A 85 -3.19 -12.36 -21.48
CA ILE A 85 -2.93 -13.20 -20.33
C ILE A 85 -1.42 -13.21 -20.13
N TYR A 86 -0.98 -12.97 -18.90
CA TYR A 86 0.42 -13.00 -18.50
C TYR A 86 0.64 -14.16 -17.55
N GLU A 87 1.71 -14.89 -17.79
CA GLU A 87 2.20 -15.98 -16.95
C GLU A 87 3.45 -15.52 -16.20
N ALA A 88 3.49 -15.75 -14.90
CA ALA A 88 4.60 -15.35 -14.06
C ALA A 88 4.95 -16.45 -13.04
N LYS A 89 6.24 -16.55 -12.69
CA LYS A 89 6.72 -17.41 -11.61
C LYS A 89 6.42 -16.82 -10.23
N ALA A 90 6.39 -15.49 -10.14
CA ALA A 90 6.00 -14.78 -8.93
C ALA A 90 5.20 -13.51 -9.29
N VAL A 91 4.32 -13.10 -8.39
CA VAL A 91 3.51 -11.88 -8.51
C VAL A 91 3.64 -11.05 -7.23
N ILE A 92 3.85 -9.74 -7.41
CA ILE A 92 3.82 -8.77 -6.32
C ILE A 92 2.59 -7.89 -6.52
N VAL A 93 1.61 -8.00 -5.63
CA VAL A 93 0.41 -7.17 -5.60
C VAL A 93 0.76 -5.83 -4.94
N ALA A 94 0.68 -4.75 -5.72
CA ALA A 94 0.98 -3.39 -5.27
C ALA A 94 -0.10 -2.41 -5.77
N SER A 95 -1.36 -2.85 -5.73
CA SER A 95 -2.52 -2.11 -6.24
C SER A 95 -2.91 -0.88 -5.42
N GLY A 96 -2.29 -0.71 -4.23
CA GLY A 96 -2.51 0.44 -3.37
C GLY A 96 -3.92 0.53 -2.80
N GLY A 97 -4.36 1.74 -2.57
CA GLY A 97 -5.70 2.06 -2.09
C GLY A 97 -6.19 3.38 -2.66
N ARG A 98 -7.41 3.72 -2.32
CA ARG A 98 -8.00 5.03 -2.61
C ARG A 98 -8.63 5.59 -1.33
N PRO A 99 -8.63 6.91 -1.14
CA PRO A 99 -9.41 7.53 -0.07
C PRO A 99 -10.90 7.32 -0.36
N ARG A 100 -11.69 7.24 0.72
CA ARG A 100 -13.13 7.42 0.62
C ARG A 100 -13.43 8.88 0.48
N THR A 101 -14.39 9.17 -0.37
CA THR A 101 -14.92 10.52 -0.59
C THR A 101 -16.29 10.66 0.06
N THR A 102 -16.71 11.89 0.34
CA THR A 102 -18.01 12.17 0.95
C THR A 102 -19.16 11.93 -0.02
N GLY A 103 -18.93 12.03 -1.32
CA GLY A 103 -19.94 12.02 -2.38
C GLY A 103 -20.75 13.33 -2.45
N ALA A 104 -20.29 14.39 -1.78
CA ALA A 104 -20.97 15.68 -1.76
C ALA A 104 -20.89 16.41 -3.11
N THR A 105 -21.80 17.35 -3.30
CA THR A 105 -21.88 18.13 -4.54
C THR A 105 -20.56 18.88 -4.80
N ASN A 106 -20.06 18.83 -6.03
CA ASN A 106 -18.83 19.44 -6.51
C ASN A 106 -17.51 18.90 -5.89
N GLU A 107 -17.53 17.85 -5.11
CA GLU A 107 -16.31 17.28 -4.49
C GLU A 107 -15.21 17.04 -5.53
N GLU A 108 -15.52 16.36 -6.64
CA GLU A 108 -14.56 16.01 -7.69
C GLU A 108 -13.84 17.25 -8.28
N LYS A 109 -14.47 18.44 -8.25
CA LYS A 109 -13.89 19.68 -8.76
C LYS A 109 -12.69 20.15 -7.94
N PHE A 110 -12.70 19.85 -6.64
CA PHE A 110 -11.73 20.34 -5.66
C PHE A 110 -10.74 19.30 -5.19
N LEU A 111 -10.82 18.06 -5.73
CA LEU A 111 -9.83 17.02 -5.50
C LEU A 111 -8.47 17.41 -6.09
N PHE A 112 -7.40 16.88 -5.51
CA PHE A 112 -6.05 16.95 -6.05
C PHE A 112 -5.56 18.39 -6.28
N ASP A 113 -5.03 19.01 -5.24
CA ASP A 113 -4.42 20.36 -5.22
C ASP A 113 -5.37 21.55 -5.37
N LYS A 114 -6.67 21.31 -5.36
CA LYS A 114 -7.66 22.37 -5.47
C LYS A 114 -8.41 22.66 -4.16
N GLY A 115 -7.92 22.12 -3.05
CA GLY A 115 -8.41 22.39 -1.72
C GLY A 115 -8.96 21.20 -0.95
N ILE A 116 -9.12 20.01 -1.56
CA ILE A 116 -9.42 18.78 -0.83
C ILE A 116 -8.16 17.92 -0.75
N SER A 117 -7.77 17.54 0.48
CA SER A 117 -6.63 16.69 0.80
C SER A 117 -7.04 15.45 1.58
N PHE A 118 -6.24 14.40 1.47
CA PHE A 118 -6.38 13.14 2.19
C PHE A 118 -5.15 12.80 3.04
N CYS A 119 -4.20 13.75 3.21
CA CYS A 119 -2.93 13.52 3.89
C CYS A 119 -2.49 14.77 4.67
N ALA A 120 -2.68 14.78 5.99
CA ALA A 120 -2.22 15.90 6.80
C ALA A 120 -0.70 16.02 6.81
N THR A 121 0.01 14.89 6.91
CA THR A 121 1.49 14.90 6.93
C THR A 121 2.12 15.36 5.61
N CYS A 122 1.35 15.34 4.51
CA CYS A 122 1.79 15.86 3.22
C CYS A 122 1.57 17.37 3.12
N ASP A 123 0.40 17.86 3.57
CA ASP A 123 -0.09 19.19 3.22
C ASP A 123 -0.17 20.17 4.40
N ALA A 124 0.24 19.74 5.62
CA ALA A 124 0.14 20.58 6.82
C ALA A 124 0.97 21.86 6.71
N ALA A 125 2.19 21.78 6.19
CA ALA A 125 3.08 22.92 6.06
C ALA A 125 2.49 24.02 5.13
N ALA A 126 1.89 23.61 4.00
CA ALA A 126 1.22 24.51 3.06
C ALA A 126 -0.05 25.19 3.63
N ASN A 127 -0.56 24.65 4.77
CA ASN A 127 -1.73 25.16 5.48
C ASN A 127 -1.39 25.94 6.76
N THR A 128 -0.15 26.41 6.89
CA THR A 128 0.28 27.26 8.01
C THR A 128 -0.53 28.55 8.05
N ASP A 129 -1.02 28.91 9.23
CA ASP A 129 -1.83 30.09 9.54
C ASP A 129 -3.20 30.16 8.81
N LYS A 130 -3.63 29.07 8.15
CA LYS A 130 -4.91 28.98 7.45
C LYS A 130 -6.03 28.42 8.33
N THR A 131 -7.28 28.65 7.88
CA THR A 131 -8.45 27.94 8.42
C THR A 131 -8.71 26.71 7.57
N VAL A 132 -8.70 25.55 8.18
CA VAL A 132 -8.91 24.27 7.50
C VAL A 132 -10.08 23.51 8.10
N MET A 133 -10.69 22.64 7.31
CA MET A 133 -11.72 21.71 7.77
C MET A 133 -11.17 20.29 7.81
N VAL A 134 -11.58 19.53 8.83
CA VAL A 134 -11.40 18.09 8.93
C VAL A 134 -12.76 17.42 8.90
N ILE A 135 -12.94 16.45 8.02
CA ILE A 135 -14.16 15.64 7.94
C ILE A 135 -13.84 14.26 8.50
N GLY A 136 -14.56 13.88 9.56
CA GLY A 136 -14.42 12.60 10.23
C GLY A 136 -14.19 12.74 11.73
N SER A 137 -14.39 11.64 12.47
CA SER A 137 -14.27 11.57 13.94
C SER A 137 -13.62 10.28 14.45
N GLY A 138 -13.06 9.46 13.55
CA GLY A 138 -12.27 8.29 13.91
C GLY A 138 -10.85 8.63 14.35
N ASP A 139 -10.09 7.63 14.82
CA ASP A 139 -8.71 7.84 15.29
C ASP A 139 -7.87 8.61 14.28
N ALA A 140 -7.88 8.21 13.00
CA ALA A 140 -7.13 8.91 11.96
C ALA A 140 -7.51 10.39 11.81
N ALA A 141 -8.81 10.70 11.81
CA ALA A 141 -9.28 12.09 11.67
C ALA A 141 -8.83 12.97 12.83
N ILE A 142 -8.87 12.44 14.04
CA ILE A 142 -8.52 13.19 15.25
C ILE A 142 -7.00 13.31 15.41
N GLU A 143 -6.24 12.24 15.19
CA GLU A 143 -4.77 12.27 15.22
C GLU A 143 -4.18 13.20 14.17
N GLU A 144 -4.67 13.12 12.92
CA GLU A 144 -4.26 13.99 11.82
C GLU A 144 -4.72 15.45 12.06
N GLY A 145 -5.93 15.66 12.63
CA GLY A 145 -6.39 16.97 13.06
C GLY A 145 -5.50 17.58 14.15
N MET A 146 -5.10 16.79 15.13
CA MET A 146 -4.12 17.21 16.15
C MET A 146 -2.75 17.52 15.56
N PHE A 147 -2.33 16.79 14.53
CA PHE A 147 -1.10 17.13 13.80
C PHE A 147 -1.23 18.46 13.08
N LEU A 148 -2.34 18.68 12.34
CA LEU A 148 -2.65 19.94 11.64
C LEU A 148 -2.69 21.14 12.61
N SER A 149 -3.08 20.96 13.87
CA SER A 149 -3.16 22.04 14.86
C SER A 149 -1.81 22.68 15.20
N LYS A 150 -0.70 22.06 14.81
CA LYS A 150 0.65 22.63 14.94
C LYS A 150 0.96 23.69 13.86
N PHE A 151 0.17 23.73 12.81
CA PHE A 151 0.38 24.60 11.63
C PHE A 151 -0.81 25.54 11.40
N ALA A 152 -2.01 24.98 11.33
CA ALA A 152 -3.21 25.75 11.01
C ALA A 152 -3.58 26.75 12.11
N LYS A 153 -4.12 27.89 11.71
CA LYS A 153 -4.68 28.89 12.63
C LYS A 153 -5.94 28.41 13.31
N LYS A 154 -6.78 27.69 12.57
CA LYS A 154 -8.06 27.14 13.06
C LYS A 154 -8.40 25.87 12.30
N ILE A 155 -8.93 24.90 13.01
CA ILE A 155 -9.43 23.65 12.46
C ILE A 155 -10.90 23.51 12.80
N ILE A 156 -11.74 23.32 11.79
CA ILE A 156 -13.16 23.07 11.95
C ILE A 156 -13.38 21.58 11.66
N VAL A 157 -13.86 20.84 12.65
CA VAL A 157 -14.07 19.39 12.54
C VAL A 157 -15.55 19.10 12.34
N SER A 158 -15.91 18.54 11.18
CA SER A 158 -17.26 18.06 10.90
C SER A 158 -17.42 16.64 11.44
N VAL A 159 -18.31 16.47 12.39
CA VAL A 159 -18.58 15.22 13.10
C VAL A 159 -20.02 14.78 12.85
N ILE A 160 -20.19 13.57 12.34
CA ILE A 160 -21.52 13.00 12.04
C ILE A 160 -22.33 12.70 13.30
N HIS A 161 -21.68 12.52 14.45
CA HIS A 161 -22.30 12.10 15.71
C HIS A 161 -22.77 13.28 16.56
N ASP A 162 -23.51 12.95 17.61
CA ASP A 162 -23.94 13.90 18.65
C ASP A 162 -22.75 14.50 19.38
N GLU A 163 -22.98 15.69 19.96
CA GLU A 163 -21.98 16.41 20.72
C GLU A 163 -21.29 15.51 21.76
N GLY A 164 -19.96 15.55 21.74
CA GLY A 164 -19.08 14.74 22.59
C GLY A 164 -18.91 13.28 22.16
N LYS A 165 -19.60 12.81 21.12
CA LYS A 165 -19.44 11.44 20.59
C LYS A 165 -18.54 11.43 19.36
N MET A 166 -17.52 10.60 19.41
CA MET A 166 -16.56 10.36 18.32
C MET A 166 -16.26 8.87 18.20
N ASP A 167 -15.78 8.45 17.04
CA ASP A 167 -15.36 7.05 16.80
C ASP A 167 -13.90 6.79 17.22
N CYS A 168 -13.16 7.83 17.61
CA CYS A 168 -11.79 7.72 18.09
C CYS A 168 -11.75 7.23 19.55
N ASN A 169 -10.55 6.81 19.98
CA ASN A 169 -10.30 6.46 21.38
C ASN A 169 -10.51 7.65 22.32
N GLU A 170 -10.80 7.36 23.61
CA GLU A 170 -11.16 8.38 24.60
C GLU A 170 -10.04 9.39 24.85
N ILE A 171 -8.78 8.97 24.81
CA ILE A 171 -7.63 9.86 25.06
C ILE A 171 -7.51 10.88 23.92
N ALA A 172 -7.58 10.44 22.68
CA ALA A 172 -7.53 11.31 21.51
C ALA A 172 -8.72 12.29 21.48
N ARG A 173 -9.92 11.81 21.81
CA ARG A 173 -11.11 12.65 21.93
C ARG A 173 -10.92 13.76 22.95
N ASP A 174 -10.49 13.42 24.18
CA ASP A 174 -10.34 14.38 25.25
C ASP A 174 -9.24 15.41 24.95
N GLN A 175 -8.16 14.99 24.29
CA GLN A 175 -7.11 15.92 23.83
C GLN A 175 -7.64 16.88 22.76
N ALA A 176 -8.40 16.39 21.79
CA ALA A 176 -8.96 17.20 20.72
C ALA A 176 -10.01 18.19 21.22
N LEU A 177 -10.89 17.77 22.13
CA LEU A 177 -11.91 18.65 22.76
C LEU A 177 -11.29 19.77 23.60
N ASN A 178 -10.11 19.55 24.17
CA ASN A 178 -9.37 20.56 24.92
C ASN A 178 -8.39 21.40 24.07
N ASN A 179 -8.29 21.13 22.76
CA ASN A 179 -7.41 21.88 21.87
C ASN A 179 -8.07 23.20 21.43
N PRO A 180 -7.53 24.36 21.80
CA PRO A 180 -8.17 25.66 21.48
C PRO A 180 -8.17 25.99 19.98
N THR A 181 -7.39 25.29 19.17
CA THR A 181 -7.35 25.48 17.72
C THR A 181 -8.51 24.74 17.01
N MET A 182 -9.11 23.75 17.69
CA MET A 182 -10.14 22.88 17.11
C MET A 182 -11.56 23.33 17.52
N GLU A 183 -12.42 23.53 16.53
CA GLU A 183 -13.85 23.78 16.71
C GLU A 183 -14.64 22.62 16.09
N PHE A 184 -15.63 22.11 16.81
CA PHE A 184 -16.41 20.94 16.37
C PHE A 184 -17.81 21.36 15.89
N LYS A 185 -18.18 20.88 14.72
CA LYS A 185 -19.53 20.98 14.13
C LYS A 185 -20.16 19.58 14.25
N TRP A 186 -21.03 19.44 15.25
CA TRP A 186 -21.68 18.17 15.57
C TRP A 186 -22.92 17.91 14.74
N ASN A 187 -23.22 16.64 14.50
CA ASN A 187 -24.37 16.18 13.70
C ASN A 187 -24.31 16.75 12.27
N THR A 188 -23.15 16.88 11.68
CA THR A 188 -22.97 17.45 10.35
C THR A 188 -22.38 16.47 9.38
N ILE A 189 -22.77 16.62 8.12
CA ILE A 189 -22.15 16.02 6.95
C ILE A 189 -21.91 17.13 5.93
N VAL A 190 -21.04 16.88 4.96
CA VAL A 190 -20.85 17.81 3.84
C VAL A 190 -22.02 17.67 2.88
N ASP A 191 -22.60 18.79 2.49
CA ASP A 191 -23.61 18.92 1.43
C ASP A 191 -22.97 19.27 0.08
N SER A 192 -22.10 20.29 0.09
CA SER A 192 -21.40 20.74 -1.10
C SER A 192 -20.07 21.42 -0.81
N PHE A 193 -19.22 21.46 -1.83
CA PHE A 193 -17.98 22.22 -1.89
C PHE A 193 -18.16 23.39 -2.87
N GLU A 194 -17.72 24.59 -2.48
CA GLU A 194 -17.89 25.82 -3.26
C GLU A 194 -16.57 26.57 -3.41
N GLY A 195 -16.40 27.24 -4.56
CA GLY A 195 -15.25 28.03 -4.96
C GLY A 195 -15.13 28.10 -6.48
N GLU A 196 -14.25 28.96 -6.99
CA GLU A 196 -13.99 29.06 -8.42
C GLU A 196 -12.89 28.08 -8.86
N ASP A 197 -11.62 28.45 -8.76
CA ASP A 197 -10.49 27.61 -9.15
C ASP A 197 -10.02 26.70 -8.00
N HIS A 198 -10.20 27.15 -6.76
CA HIS A 198 -9.85 26.47 -5.53
C HIS A 198 -11.03 26.45 -4.57
N LEU A 199 -10.95 25.61 -3.55
CA LEU A 199 -11.94 25.55 -2.48
C LEU A 199 -11.92 26.86 -1.68
N GLU A 200 -13.10 27.44 -1.46
CA GLU A 200 -13.29 28.65 -0.67
C GLU A 200 -14.24 28.40 0.48
N LYS A 201 -15.14 27.42 0.33
CA LYS A 201 -16.18 27.14 1.30
C LYS A 201 -16.64 25.69 1.24
N VAL A 202 -16.97 25.14 2.41
CA VAL A 202 -17.67 23.86 2.56
C VAL A 202 -19.04 24.14 3.19
N VAL A 203 -20.09 23.68 2.54
CA VAL A 203 -21.45 23.77 3.09
C VAL A 203 -21.73 22.49 3.88
N LEU A 204 -21.91 22.64 5.18
CA LEU A 204 -22.31 21.56 6.06
C LEU A 204 -23.82 21.49 6.18
N LYS A 205 -24.37 20.28 6.23
CA LYS A 205 -25.78 20.03 6.51
C LYS A 205 -25.95 19.42 7.90
N ASN A 206 -26.72 20.06 8.74
CA ASN A 206 -27.06 19.49 10.04
C ASN A 206 -28.08 18.36 9.88
N LEU A 207 -27.74 17.19 10.40
CA LEU A 207 -28.56 15.98 10.26
C LEU A 207 -29.86 15.99 11.07
N LYS A 208 -29.94 16.85 12.12
CA LYS A 208 -31.13 16.96 12.99
C LYS A 208 -32.09 18.00 12.51
N THR A 209 -31.57 19.18 12.11
CA THR A 209 -32.40 20.30 11.72
C THR A 209 -32.60 20.40 10.21
N GLY A 210 -31.68 19.83 9.43
CA GLY A 210 -31.62 19.97 7.97
C GLY A 210 -31.08 21.34 7.50
N GLU A 211 -30.66 22.20 8.43
CA GLU A 211 -30.09 23.51 8.13
C GLU A 211 -28.73 23.38 7.45
N LEU A 212 -28.47 24.28 6.51
CA LEU A 212 -27.18 24.42 5.83
C LEU A 212 -26.33 25.48 6.52
N ASP A 213 -25.09 25.16 6.82
CA ASP A 213 -24.09 26.02 7.45
C ASP A 213 -22.89 26.17 6.51
N PRO A 214 -22.80 27.29 5.76
CA PRO A 214 -21.64 27.57 4.91
C PRO A 214 -20.45 28.00 5.76
N VAL A 215 -19.35 27.28 5.65
CA VAL A 215 -18.11 27.48 6.40
C VAL A 215 -16.99 27.85 5.44
N GLU A 216 -16.41 29.04 5.61
CA GLU A 216 -15.25 29.48 4.83
C GLU A 216 -13.99 28.75 5.29
N VAL A 217 -13.33 28.05 4.36
CA VAL A 217 -12.09 27.30 4.61
C VAL A 217 -11.24 27.28 3.34
N GLU A 218 -9.94 27.26 3.52
CA GLU A 218 -8.98 27.24 2.43
C GLU A 218 -8.61 25.82 1.99
N THR A 219 -8.74 24.86 2.91
CA THR A 219 -8.49 23.44 2.65
C THR A 219 -9.42 22.56 3.48
N CYS A 220 -9.89 21.49 2.88
CA CYS A 220 -10.68 20.46 3.55
C CYS A 220 -9.92 19.12 3.53
N PHE A 221 -9.71 18.56 4.71
CA PHE A 221 -9.09 17.24 4.87
C PHE A 221 -10.16 16.19 5.12
N GLU A 222 -10.26 15.20 4.22
CA GLU A 222 -11.21 14.11 4.34
C GLU A 222 -10.57 12.88 4.95
N PHE A 223 -10.87 12.62 6.22
CA PHE A 223 -10.37 11.47 6.96
C PHE A 223 -11.51 10.52 7.35
N ILE A 224 -12.27 10.09 6.34
CA ILE A 224 -13.40 9.16 6.45
C ILE A 224 -13.05 7.73 6.05
N GLY A 225 -11.76 7.46 5.94
CA GLY A 225 -11.19 6.14 5.69
C GLY A 225 -10.59 5.98 4.31
N TYR A 226 -9.94 4.82 4.12
CA TYR A 226 -9.37 4.38 2.86
C TYR A 226 -9.97 3.04 2.46
N GLU A 227 -10.00 2.78 1.17
CA GLU A 227 -10.37 1.49 0.61
C GLU A 227 -9.18 0.90 -0.16
N PRO A 228 -8.72 -0.29 0.19
CA PRO A 228 -7.68 -0.96 -0.59
C PRO A 228 -8.24 -1.42 -1.94
N ASN A 229 -7.42 -1.34 -2.99
CA ASN A 229 -7.80 -1.82 -4.32
C ASN A 229 -7.63 -3.35 -4.39
N THR A 230 -8.54 -4.08 -3.78
CA THR A 230 -8.47 -5.54 -3.58
C THR A 230 -9.66 -6.30 -4.16
N GLU A 231 -10.54 -5.65 -4.90
CA GLU A 231 -11.77 -6.24 -5.41
C GLU A 231 -11.53 -7.52 -6.20
N ILE A 232 -10.48 -7.54 -7.05
CA ILE A 232 -10.13 -8.72 -7.85
C ILE A 232 -9.46 -9.83 -7.05
N PHE A 233 -9.08 -9.57 -5.79
CA PHE A 233 -8.39 -10.52 -4.91
C PHE A 233 -9.27 -11.09 -3.81
N GLN A 234 -10.54 -10.67 -3.67
CA GLN A 234 -11.42 -11.02 -2.55
C GLN A 234 -11.57 -12.52 -2.28
N ASN A 235 -11.53 -13.35 -3.33
CA ASN A 235 -11.63 -14.80 -3.20
C ASN A 235 -10.30 -15.53 -3.47
N VAL A 236 -9.21 -14.78 -3.53
CA VAL A 236 -7.88 -15.30 -3.89
C VAL A 236 -6.91 -15.11 -2.73
N LEU A 237 -6.87 -13.91 -2.13
CA LEU A 237 -5.96 -13.58 -1.05
C LEU A 237 -6.69 -13.49 0.29
N THR A 238 -5.97 -13.70 1.39
CA THR A 238 -6.50 -13.46 2.72
C THR A 238 -6.56 -11.96 2.99
N LEU A 239 -7.77 -11.45 3.21
CA LEU A 239 -8.00 -10.04 3.51
C LEU A 239 -8.45 -9.88 4.96
N ASN A 240 -8.11 -8.75 5.58
CA ASN A 240 -8.65 -8.38 6.89
C ASN A 240 -10.09 -7.86 6.76
N LYS A 241 -10.73 -7.48 7.87
CA LYS A 241 -12.11 -6.97 7.89
C LYS A 241 -12.31 -5.68 7.10
N GLN A 242 -11.25 -4.90 6.91
CA GLN A 242 -11.23 -3.65 6.14
C GLN A 242 -10.89 -3.86 4.66
N GLY A 243 -10.61 -5.11 4.25
CA GLY A 243 -10.31 -5.47 2.87
C GLY A 243 -8.81 -5.41 2.51
N TYR A 244 -7.91 -5.11 3.43
CA TYR A 244 -6.46 -5.08 3.19
C TYR A 244 -5.87 -6.48 3.12
N VAL A 245 -4.87 -6.66 2.24
CA VAL A 245 -4.14 -7.93 2.12
C VAL A 245 -3.32 -8.19 3.38
N GLN A 246 -3.55 -9.34 4.00
CA GLN A 246 -2.71 -9.81 5.11
C GLN A 246 -1.41 -10.40 4.57
N THR A 247 -0.30 -10.00 5.17
CA THR A 247 1.03 -10.53 4.84
C THR A 247 1.84 -10.69 6.12
N ASP A 248 2.85 -11.53 6.05
CA ASP A 248 3.89 -11.58 7.06
C ASP A 248 4.94 -10.45 6.89
N GLU A 249 6.00 -10.50 7.68
CA GLU A 249 7.12 -9.54 7.61
C GLU A 249 7.95 -9.64 6.32
N ASN A 250 7.86 -10.77 5.62
CA ASN A 250 8.51 -11.03 4.33
C ASN A 250 7.63 -10.63 3.13
N MET A 251 6.50 -9.96 3.35
CA MET A 251 5.54 -9.58 2.33
C MET A 251 4.80 -10.77 1.68
N GLU A 252 4.84 -11.96 2.28
CA GLU A 252 4.21 -13.17 1.78
C GLU A 252 2.70 -13.18 2.11
N THR A 253 1.86 -13.53 1.14
CA THR A 253 0.40 -13.51 1.28
C THR A 253 -0.19 -14.83 1.78
N GLY A 254 0.66 -15.82 2.05
CA GLY A 254 0.25 -17.21 2.33
C GLY A 254 0.03 -18.05 1.06
N ILE A 255 0.06 -17.45 -0.13
CA ILE A 255 0.11 -18.17 -1.41
C ILE A 255 1.55 -18.16 -1.91
N ILE A 256 2.13 -19.33 -2.10
CA ILE A 256 3.50 -19.51 -2.57
C ILE A 256 3.73 -18.72 -3.87
N GLY A 257 4.77 -17.88 -3.91
CA GLY A 257 5.13 -17.07 -5.05
C GLY A 257 4.25 -15.82 -5.25
N VAL A 258 3.36 -15.51 -4.29
CA VAL A 258 2.54 -14.29 -4.31
C VAL A 258 2.85 -13.41 -3.10
N PHE A 259 3.22 -12.18 -3.37
CA PHE A 259 3.62 -11.19 -2.39
C PHE A 259 2.72 -9.96 -2.49
N ALA A 260 2.65 -9.14 -1.43
CA ALA A 260 2.00 -7.85 -1.50
C ALA A 260 2.89 -6.76 -0.92
N ALA A 261 2.80 -5.53 -1.44
CA ALA A 261 3.64 -4.41 -1.03
C ALA A 261 2.88 -3.08 -1.10
N GLY A 262 3.21 -2.17 -0.20
CA GLY A 262 2.60 -0.84 -0.15
C GLY A 262 1.23 -0.82 0.51
N ASP A 263 0.43 0.15 0.16
CA ASP A 263 -0.80 0.52 0.88
C ASP A 263 -1.97 -0.45 0.72
N VAL A 264 -1.84 -1.44 -0.17
CA VAL A 264 -2.78 -2.55 -0.29
C VAL A 264 -2.71 -3.50 0.91
N ARG A 265 -1.59 -3.47 1.65
CA ARG A 265 -1.35 -4.32 2.83
C ARG A 265 -2.02 -3.77 4.08
N ASP A 266 -2.33 -4.69 4.99
CA ASP A 266 -2.67 -4.38 6.37
C ASP A 266 -1.43 -3.88 7.11
N LYS A 267 -1.28 -2.56 7.23
CA LYS A 267 -0.16 -1.91 7.93
C LYS A 267 -0.58 -0.56 8.52
N TYR A 268 0.11 -0.16 9.58
CA TYR A 268 -0.17 1.06 10.31
C TYR A 268 0.11 2.31 9.48
N LEU A 269 1.32 2.46 8.95
CA LEU A 269 1.74 3.67 8.24
C LEU A 269 1.72 3.47 6.72
N LYS A 270 0.90 4.24 6.03
CA LYS A 270 0.75 4.28 4.57
C LYS A 270 1.45 5.52 4.02
N GLN A 271 2.73 5.39 3.68
CA GLN A 271 3.58 6.45 3.13
C GLN A 271 4.47 5.90 2.01
N VAL A 272 4.97 6.79 1.15
CA VAL A 272 5.90 6.42 0.06
C VAL A 272 7.11 5.67 0.61
N SER A 273 7.71 6.16 1.71
CA SER A 273 8.87 5.54 2.35
C SER A 273 8.61 4.10 2.79
N THR A 274 7.45 3.82 3.41
CA THR A 274 7.09 2.47 3.84
C THR A 274 6.73 1.57 2.66
N ALA A 275 6.12 2.10 1.62
CA ALA A 275 5.84 1.36 0.38
C ALA A 275 7.13 0.99 -0.38
N VAL A 276 8.15 1.85 -0.32
CA VAL A 276 9.50 1.57 -0.85
C VAL A 276 10.13 0.40 -0.11
N GLY A 277 10.10 0.40 1.22
CA GLY A 277 10.59 -0.72 2.04
C GLY A 277 9.91 -2.04 1.70
N ASP A 278 8.58 -2.05 1.68
CA ASP A 278 7.79 -3.23 1.31
C ASP A 278 8.16 -3.77 -0.07
N GLY A 279 8.27 -2.87 -1.07
CA GLY A 279 8.60 -3.24 -2.43
C GLY A 279 9.99 -3.84 -2.58
N ALA A 280 10.95 -3.38 -1.78
CA ALA A 280 12.30 -3.95 -1.73
C ALA A 280 12.28 -5.38 -1.16
N ILE A 281 11.62 -5.58 -0.02
CA ILE A 281 11.51 -6.90 0.63
C ILE A 281 10.77 -7.87 -0.29
N ALA A 282 9.60 -7.49 -0.82
CA ALA A 282 8.81 -8.34 -1.71
C ALA A 282 9.61 -8.81 -2.94
N ALA A 283 10.41 -7.93 -3.55
CA ALA A 283 11.20 -8.27 -4.72
C ALA A 283 12.34 -9.24 -4.40
N VAL A 284 13.03 -9.06 -3.26
CA VAL A 284 14.09 -9.98 -2.80
C VAL A 284 13.51 -11.35 -2.47
N ARG A 285 12.35 -11.38 -1.82
CA ARG A 285 11.65 -12.65 -1.53
C ARG A 285 11.15 -13.34 -2.79
N ALA A 286 10.62 -12.59 -3.76
CA ALA A 286 10.20 -13.14 -5.05
C ALA A 286 11.38 -13.72 -5.85
N GLU A 287 12.54 -13.05 -5.84
CA GLU A 287 13.77 -13.56 -6.46
C GLU A 287 14.21 -14.86 -5.81
N LYS A 288 14.28 -14.87 -4.48
CA LYS A 288 14.66 -16.07 -3.72
C LYS A 288 13.71 -17.24 -4.03
N HIS A 289 12.40 -17.02 -4.01
CA HIS A 289 11.39 -18.02 -4.38
C HIS A 289 11.62 -18.59 -5.79
N ILE A 290 11.86 -17.71 -6.78
CA ILE A 290 12.09 -18.15 -8.16
C ILE A 290 13.37 -19.00 -8.24
N SER A 291 14.46 -18.53 -7.62
CA SER A 291 15.75 -19.23 -7.62
C SER A 291 15.65 -20.62 -6.96
N GLU A 292 15.04 -20.69 -5.79
CA GLU A 292 14.84 -21.97 -5.05
C GLU A 292 13.95 -22.94 -5.84
N THR A 293 12.87 -22.45 -6.44
CA THR A 293 11.97 -23.25 -7.28
C THR A 293 12.69 -23.78 -8.54
N GLU A 294 13.54 -22.98 -9.18
CA GLU A 294 14.32 -23.41 -10.32
C GLU A 294 15.39 -24.47 -9.94
N VAL A 295 16.07 -24.26 -8.82
CA VAL A 295 17.03 -25.24 -8.30
C VAL A 295 16.32 -26.56 -8.01
N PHE A 296 15.20 -26.53 -7.29
CA PHE A 296 14.41 -27.72 -6.99
C PHE A 296 13.95 -28.44 -8.26
N ARG A 297 13.40 -27.71 -9.23
CA ARG A 297 12.94 -28.27 -10.50
C ARG A 297 14.10 -28.94 -11.27
N ASN A 298 15.22 -28.24 -11.45
CA ASN A 298 16.33 -28.71 -12.27
C ASN A 298 17.13 -29.83 -11.60
N GLN A 299 17.32 -29.73 -10.28
CA GLN A 299 18.16 -30.71 -9.57
C GLN A 299 17.41 -31.93 -9.11
N ILE A 300 16.11 -31.83 -8.84
CA ILE A 300 15.31 -32.91 -8.28
C ILE A 300 14.31 -33.43 -9.30
N MET A 301 13.37 -32.56 -9.78
CA MET A 301 12.25 -33.01 -10.59
C MET A 301 12.64 -33.40 -12.02
N GLN A 302 13.67 -32.77 -12.59
CA GLN A 302 14.18 -33.05 -13.96
C GLN A 302 15.49 -33.85 -13.94
N SER A 303 15.90 -34.35 -12.80
CA SER A 303 17.07 -35.26 -12.70
C SER A 303 16.76 -36.57 -13.41
N GLU A 304 17.69 -37.05 -14.23
CA GLU A 304 17.63 -38.40 -14.80
C GLU A 304 17.89 -39.47 -13.75
N LYS A 305 18.42 -39.06 -12.58
CA LYS A 305 18.72 -39.91 -11.45
C LYS A 305 17.59 -39.86 -10.42
N ILE A 306 17.48 -40.91 -9.61
CA ILE A 306 16.57 -40.94 -8.46
C ILE A 306 17.03 -39.86 -7.46
N GLY A 307 16.17 -38.88 -7.19
CA GLY A 307 16.45 -37.82 -6.20
C GLY A 307 16.22 -38.31 -4.78
N LEU A 308 17.28 -38.43 -3.98
CA LEU A 308 17.18 -38.59 -2.55
C LEU A 308 17.20 -37.23 -1.89
N ILE A 309 16.13 -36.85 -1.17
CA ILE A 309 16.04 -35.57 -0.50
C ILE A 309 16.26 -35.77 1.00
N TYR A 310 17.28 -35.14 1.54
CA TYR A 310 17.57 -35.15 2.96
C TYR A 310 17.35 -33.76 3.55
N VAL A 311 16.28 -33.63 4.33
CA VAL A 311 15.97 -32.38 5.05
C VAL A 311 16.55 -32.50 6.45
N TYR A 312 17.43 -31.59 6.84
CA TYR A 312 18.06 -31.61 8.16
C TYR A 312 18.02 -30.20 8.78
N SER A 313 18.28 -30.16 10.08
CA SER A 313 18.48 -28.90 10.77
C SER A 313 19.92 -28.79 11.26
N ALA A 314 20.58 -27.68 10.90
CA ALA A 314 21.96 -27.44 11.34
C ALA A 314 22.13 -27.35 12.86
N ILE A 315 21.06 -27.06 13.60
CA ILE A 315 21.04 -27.00 15.08
C ILE A 315 20.64 -28.32 15.76
N ASP A 316 20.07 -29.27 15.01
CA ASP A 316 19.69 -30.60 15.56
C ASP A 316 20.81 -31.60 15.37
N ALA A 317 21.38 -32.07 16.49
CA ALA A 317 22.52 -32.98 16.47
C ALA A 317 22.21 -34.32 15.80
N PRO A 318 21.10 -35.04 16.12
CA PRO A 318 20.76 -36.29 15.46
C PRO A 318 20.61 -36.14 13.94
N SER A 319 20.03 -35.04 13.48
CA SER A 319 19.87 -34.85 12.04
C SER A 319 21.21 -34.59 11.33
N ARG A 320 22.17 -33.95 11.97
CA ARG A 320 23.52 -33.78 11.41
C ARG A 320 24.31 -35.09 11.36
N GLU A 321 24.17 -35.95 12.37
CA GLU A 321 24.88 -37.22 12.46
C GLU A 321 24.47 -38.18 11.35
N LEU A 322 23.28 -38.05 10.79
CA LEU A 322 22.80 -38.90 9.70
C LEU A 322 23.32 -38.49 8.31
N LEU A 323 23.81 -37.26 8.15
CA LEU A 323 24.28 -36.74 6.86
C LEU A 323 25.41 -37.61 6.22
N PRO A 324 26.45 -38.09 6.96
CA PRO A 324 27.46 -38.97 6.39
C PRO A 324 26.87 -40.27 5.84
N THR A 325 25.91 -40.87 6.55
CA THR A 325 25.22 -42.07 6.08
C THR A 325 24.45 -41.84 4.79
N MET A 326 23.82 -40.69 4.63
CA MET A 326 23.14 -40.31 3.39
C MET A 326 24.13 -40.13 2.23
N GLN A 327 25.31 -39.59 2.48
CA GLN A 327 26.40 -39.51 1.51
C GLN A 327 26.96 -40.87 1.11
N GLU A 328 27.13 -41.78 2.08
CA GLU A 328 27.54 -43.16 1.81
C GLU A 328 26.51 -43.90 0.92
N ILE A 329 25.21 -43.69 1.13
CA ILE A 329 24.15 -44.22 0.27
C ILE A 329 24.28 -43.69 -1.15
N GLU A 330 24.53 -42.39 -1.34
CA GLU A 330 24.74 -41.80 -2.68
C GLU A 330 25.94 -42.45 -3.39
N GLU A 331 27.04 -42.68 -2.66
CA GLU A 331 28.25 -43.33 -3.16
C GLU A 331 28.02 -44.82 -3.50
N GLU A 332 27.27 -45.57 -2.66
CA GLU A 332 26.98 -46.98 -2.89
C GLU A 332 26.15 -47.21 -4.17
N TYR A 333 25.25 -46.31 -4.49
CA TYR A 333 24.40 -46.35 -5.68
C TYR A 333 24.97 -45.54 -6.85
N GLU A 334 26.26 -45.65 -7.09
CA GLU A 334 27.07 -44.91 -8.10
C GLU A 334 26.29 -44.46 -9.35
N GLY A 335 25.84 -43.22 -9.34
CA GLY A 335 25.24 -42.57 -10.50
C GLY A 335 23.74 -42.83 -10.72
N GLU A 336 23.09 -43.69 -9.94
CA GLU A 336 21.64 -43.93 -9.99
C GLU A 336 20.86 -42.96 -9.08
N ILE A 337 21.47 -42.61 -7.92
CA ILE A 337 20.89 -41.71 -6.94
C ILE A 337 21.65 -40.37 -6.93
N LYS A 338 20.95 -39.32 -6.65
CA LYS A 338 21.51 -37.99 -6.37
C LYS A 338 20.97 -37.48 -5.05
N LEU A 339 21.87 -37.27 -4.08
CA LEU A 339 21.53 -36.68 -2.80
C LEU A 339 21.34 -35.16 -2.92
N ASN A 340 20.22 -34.67 -2.45
CA ASN A 340 19.91 -33.27 -2.32
C ASN A 340 19.69 -32.94 -0.84
N VAL A 341 20.59 -32.14 -0.27
CA VAL A 341 20.56 -31.79 1.15
C VAL A 341 19.88 -30.42 1.30
N ILE A 342 18.87 -30.33 2.16
CA ILE A 342 18.11 -29.13 2.44
C ILE A 342 18.23 -28.84 3.95
N ASP A 343 18.69 -27.62 4.31
CA ASP A 343 18.74 -27.10 5.69
C ASP A 343 17.48 -26.30 6.03
#